data_2bb8535b395058618203a97f913f0c10
#
_entry.id   2bb8535b395058618203a97f913f0c10
#
_cell.length_a   1.000
_cell.length_b   1.000
_cell.length_c   1.000
_cell.angle_alpha   90.00
_cell.angle_beta   90.00
_cell.angle_gamma   90.00
#
_symmetry.space_group_name_H-M   'P 1'
#
loop_
_entity.id
_entity.type
_entity.pdbx_description
1 polymer ?
#
loop_
_entity_poly.entity_id
_entity_poly.type
_entity_poly.pdbx_seq_one_letter_code
_entity_poly.pdbx_strand_id
1 'polypeptide(L)'
;MAILLDFFDNVILQAITEEIVPKRGFFKDRYFPTGAGDIFKADEVLTEYRKGDRKLAAFVAPDVHDIPIARRGYEVHSYQPAYIAPSRVLTMDELKKRGFGEALYPGMDEAQRAARLLADDMNDMENRIAGTEEWMAAQTMISNGCTMQEMIDGKTKGDKKIVRFYDNKSDHTYTVAKKWNETGGDFWADIKAMCRMLSYRGLPAKDLILGTDAADYILADEKTRQLLDKNSGIIVGEIRQQLTQYDGVVFMGVLNFGGFMLNVFSVDETYEDENGQVASFFPKTAAMVTAPDCGHMMYGSITQMDYGQIDYTTYAEIGRAHV
;
A
#
# COMPACT_ATOMS: atom_id res chain seq x y z
N MET A 1 -15.21 -44.87 16.69
CA MET A 1 -14.24 -43.97 17.32
C MET A 1 -14.23 -42.69 16.46
N ALA A 2 -15.07 -41.72 16.83
CA ALA A 2 -15.11 -40.45 16.11
C ALA A 2 -13.82 -39.72 16.45
N ILE A 3 -13.00 -39.44 15.45
CA ILE A 3 -11.88 -38.53 15.57
C ILE A 3 -12.56 -37.17 15.74
N LEU A 4 -12.58 -36.65 16.96
CA LEU A 4 -12.84 -35.25 17.21
C LEU A 4 -11.66 -34.50 16.54
N LEU A 5 -11.90 -34.01 15.35
CA LEU A 5 -11.02 -33.04 14.73
C LEU A 5 -11.02 -31.81 15.64
N ASP A 6 -9.89 -31.53 16.26
CA ASP A 6 -9.70 -30.29 16.98
C ASP A 6 -9.55 -29.19 15.93
N PHE A 7 -10.63 -28.45 15.68
CA PHE A 7 -10.67 -27.38 14.69
C PHE A 7 -9.72 -26.21 15.03
N PHE A 8 -9.19 -26.22 16.25
CA PHE A 8 -8.20 -25.23 16.72
C PHE A 8 -6.77 -25.77 16.66
N ASP A 9 -6.55 -26.94 16.03
CA ASP A 9 -5.19 -27.41 15.77
C ASP A 9 -4.50 -26.45 14.79
N ASN A 10 -3.31 -26.00 15.16
CA ASN A 10 -2.49 -25.08 14.37
C ASN A 10 -2.29 -25.55 12.92
N VAL A 11 -2.22 -26.87 12.68
CA VAL A 11 -2.07 -27.44 11.34
C VAL A 11 -3.31 -27.21 10.48
N ILE A 12 -4.52 -27.35 11.07
CA ILE A 12 -5.77 -27.10 10.35
C ILE A 12 -5.95 -25.62 10.07
N LEU A 13 -5.68 -24.76 11.04
CA LEU A 13 -5.73 -23.31 10.88
C LEU A 13 -4.74 -22.85 9.81
N GLN A 14 -3.52 -23.38 9.82
CA GLN A 14 -2.53 -23.06 8.79
C GLN A 14 -2.97 -23.51 7.39
N ALA A 15 -3.56 -24.70 7.26
CA ALA A 15 -4.06 -25.21 5.98
C ALA A 15 -5.21 -24.33 5.42
N ILE A 16 -6.12 -23.87 6.29
CA ILE A 16 -7.18 -22.93 5.89
C ILE A 16 -6.58 -21.61 5.42
N THR A 17 -5.60 -21.07 6.15
CA THR A 17 -4.94 -19.81 5.80
C THR A 17 -4.21 -19.89 4.45
N GLU A 18 -3.58 -21.03 4.15
CA GLU A 18 -2.90 -21.23 2.85
C GLU A 18 -3.86 -21.26 1.64
N GLU A 19 -5.13 -21.64 1.85
CA GLU A 19 -6.16 -21.64 0.80
C GLU A 19 -6.79 -20.26 0.58
N ILE A 20 -6.62 -19.31 1.51
CA ILE A 20 -7.19 -17.96 1.40
C ILE A 20 -6.28 -17.11 0.53
N VAL A 21 -6.86 -16.52 -0.50
CA VAL A 21 -6.17 -15.52 -1.33
C VAL A 21 -6.59 -14.14 -0.84
N PRO A 22 -5.73 -13.44 -0.10
CA PRO A 22 -6.07 -12.12 0.43
C PRO A 22 -6.26 -11.11 -0.72
N LYS A 23 -7.07 -10.10 -0.47
CA LYS A 23 -7.25 -8.99 -1.40
C LYS A 23 -5.90 -8.33 -1.68
N ARG A 24 -5.59 -8.11 -2.96
CA ARG A 24 -4.34 -7.46 -3.36
C ARG A 24 -4.46 -5.95 -3.26
N GLY A 25 -3.48 -5.32 -2.64
CA GLY A 25 -3.39 -3.86 -2.53
C GLY A 25 -2.53 -3.27 -3.66
N PHE A 26 -3.04 -2.28 -4.36
CA PHE A 26 -2.32 -1.61 -5.46
C PHE A 26 -1.13 -0.81 -4.97
N PHE A 27 -1.31 0.00 -3.91
CA PHE A 27 -0.24 0.83 -3.37
C PHE A 27 0.83 0.00 -2.70
N LYS A 28 0.44 -1.03 -1.94
CA LYS A 28 1.37 -1.94 -1.27
C LYS A 28 2.21 -2.69 -2.29
N ASP A 29 1.58 -3.45 -3.18
CA ASP A 29 2.28 -4.37 -4.08
C ASP A 29 3.19 -3.64 -5.07
N ARG A 30 2.76 -2.48 -5.57
CA ARG A 30 3.47 -1.76 -6.61
C ARG A 30 4.54 -0.80 -6.09
N TYR A 31 4.29 -0.15 -4.95
CA TYR A 31 5.16 0.91 -4.45
C TYR A 31 5.91 0.55 -3.19
N PHE A 32 5.42 -0.42 -2.42
CA PHE A 32 6.03 -0.89 -1.18
C PHE A 32 6.15 -2.42 -1.13
N PRO A 33 6.81 -3.04 -2.13
CA PRO A 33 6.98 -4.49 -2.12
C PRO A 33 7.77 -4.92 -0.89
N THR A 34 7.50 -6.14 -0.42
CA THR A 34 8.19 -6.74 0.72
C THR A 34 9.21 -7.75 0.21
N GLY A 35 10.47 -7.59 0.59
CA GLY A 35 11.54 -8.53 0.31
C GLY A 35 11.89 -9.40 1.54
N ALA A 36 12.66 -10.44 1.32
CA ALA A 36 13.11 -11.32 2.42
C ALA A 36 13.94 -10.60 3.50
N GLY A 37 14.56 -9.46 3.15
CA GLY A 37 15.33 -8.63 4.08
C GLY A 37 14.49 -7.66 4.90
N ASP A 38 13.20 -7.53 4.60
CA ASP A 38 12.30 -6.57 5.25
C ASP A 38 11.62 -7.16 6.49
N ILE A 39 11.92 -8.42 6.84
CA ILE A 39 11.45 -9.09 8.05
C ILE A 39 12.53 -9.02 9.11
N PHE A 40 12.25 -8.35 10.22
CA PHE A 40 13.20 -8.15 11.31
C PHE A 40 12.72 -8.81 12.61
N LYS A 41 13.69 -9.19 13.46
CA LYS A 41 13.44 -9.90 14.74
C LYS A 41 13.58 -9.00 15.97
N ALA A 42 13.90 -7.75 15.78
CA ALA A 42 14.08 -6.78 16.87
C ALA A 42 12.77 -6.00 17.09
N ASP A 43 12.59 -5.47 18.30
CA ASP A 43 11.42 -4.64 18.65
C ASP A 43 11.41 -3.29 17.93
N GLU A 44 12.57 -2.85 17.44
CA GLU A 44 12.73 -1.59 16.71
C GLU A 44 13.51 -1.81 15.42
N VAL A 45 13.09 -1.12 14.36
CA VAL A 45 13.81 -1.06 13.09
C VAL A 45 14.63 0.21 13.04
N LEU A 46 15.93 0.05 12.82
CA LEU A 46 16.81 1.16 12.52
C LEU A 46 16.89 1.34 11.00
N THR A 47 16.32 2.44 10.52
CA THR A 47 16.41 2.78 9.10
C THR A 47 17.49 3.82 8.90
N GLU A 48 18.52 3.48 8.14
CA GLU A 48 19.59 4.39 7.78
C GLU A 48 19.23 5.11 6.48
N TYR A 49 19.17 6.43 6.55
CA TYR A 49 18.89 7.26 5.39
C TYR A 49 20.12 8.05 4.97
N ARG A 50 20.46 7.96 3.69
CA ARG A 50 21.58 8.71 3.11
C ARG A 50 21.13 9.40 1.83
N LYS A 51 21.14 10.74 1.83
CA LYS A 51 20.87 11.52 0.62
C LYS A 51 21.89 11.20 -0.47
N GLY A 52 21.44 10.88 -1.67
CA GLY A 52 22.28 10.75 -2.85
C GLY A 52 23.01 12.07 -3.16
N ASP A 53 24.24 12.03 -3.69
CA ASP A 53 24.97 13.22 -4.17
C ASP A 53 25.19 13.10 -5.67
N ARG A 54 24.98 14.19 -6.32
CA ARG A 54 25.12 14.31 -7.76
C ARG A 54 26.25 15.28 -8.14
N LYS A 55 27.16 15.54 -7.17
CA LYS A 55 28.32 16.41 -7.43
C LYS A 55 29.25 15.72 -8.41
N LEU A 56 29.67 16.47 -9.41
CA LEU A 56 30.71 16.01 -10.31
C LEU A 56 32.07 16.10 -9.63
N ALA A 57 33.00 15.23 -10.06
CA ALA A 57 34.39 15.34 -9.64
C ALA A 57 35.00 16.65 -10.19
N ALA A 58 35.81 17.31 -9.36
CA ALA A 58 36.51 18.51 -9.78
C ALA A 58 37.69 18.13 -10.68
N PHE A 59 37.97 18.97 -11.68
CA PHE A 59 39.21 18.88 -12.46
C PHE A 59 40.35 19.40 -11.61
N VAL A 60 41.42 18.64 -11.57
CA VAL A 60 42.63 18.94 -10.77
C VAL A 60 43.76 19.41 -11.71
N ALA A 61 44.52 20.40 -11.26
CA ALA A 61 45.69 20.83 -12.01
C ALA A 61 46.76 19.72 -12.04
N PRO A 62 47.61 19.62 -13.09
CA PRO A 62 48.57 18.53 -13.23
C PRO A 62 49.54 18.37 -12.06
N ASP A 63 49.78 19.45 -11.32
CA ASP A 63 50.69 19.48 -10.17
C ASP A 63 50.03 19.17 -8.82
N VAL A 64 48.69 18.92 -8.81
CA VAL A 64 47.92 18.56 -7.60
C VAL A 64 47.49 17.13 -7.72
N HIS A 65 47.92 16.28 -6.79
CA HIS A 65 47.69 14.85 -6.89
C HIS A 65 46.21 14.44 -6.64
N ASP A 66 45.55 15.09 -5.68
CA ASP A 66 44.16 14.75 -5.32
C ASP A 66 43.44 15.89 -4.56
N ILE A 67 42.12 15.88 -4.62
CA ILE A 67 41.27 16.71 -3.78
C ILE A 67 40.48 15.78 -2.85
N PRO A 68 40.71 15.85 -1.53
CA PRO A 68 39.99 14.98 -0.61
C PRO A 68 38.49 15.33 -0.59
N ILE A 69 37.67 14.34 -0.83
CA ILE A 69 36.19 14.47 -0.74
C ILE A 69 35.75 13.96 0.63
N ALA A 70 35.08 14.82 1.39
CA ALA A 70 34.53 14.46 2.69
C ALA A 70 33.49 13.32 2.54
N ARG A 71 33.56 12.36 3.45
CA ARG A 71 32.52 11.30 3.55
C ARG A 71 31.22 11.93 4.05
N ARG A 72 30.10 11.44 3.52
CA ARG A 72 28.79 11.90 3.95
C ARG A 72 28.36 11.21 5.21
N GLY A 73 27.63 11.95 6.03
CA GLY A 73 26.87 11.41 7.11
C GLY A 73 25.63 10.65 6.61
N TYR A 74 25.03 9.90 7.48
CA TYR A 74 23.73 9.27 7.33
C TYR A 74 22.89 9.61 8.57
N GLU A 75 21.60 9.61 8.39
CA GLU A 75 20.63 9.79 9.47
C GLU A 75 20.06 8.43 9.82
N VAL A 76 19.88 8.16 11.11
CA VAL A 76 19.31 6.92 11.60
C VAL A 76 17.97 7.25 12.25
N HIS A 77 16.91 6.65 11.75
CA HIS A 77 15.59 6.73 12.35
C HIS A 77 15.23 5.36 12.94
N SER A 78 14.70 5.36 14.17
CA SER A 78 14.15 4.18 14.81
C SER A 78 12.63 4.21 14.69
N TYR A 79 12.06 3.10 14.23
CA TYR A 79 10.62 2.92 14.11
C TYR A 79 10.19 1.66 14.85
N GLN A 80 9.12 1.77 15.63
CA GLN A 80 8.45 0.63 16.24
C GLN A 80 7.27 0.22 15.38
N PRO A 81 7.13 -1.07 15.02
CA PRO A 81 5.98 -1.56 14.28
C PRO A 81 4.72 -1.46 15.12
N ALA A 82 3.59 -1.22 14.46
CA ALA A 82 2.28 -1.36 15.08
C ALA A 82 1.78 -2.79 14.92
N TYR A 83 1.05 -3.29 15.92
CA TYR A 83 0.40 -4.59 15.86
C TYR A 83 -0.97 -4.47 15.22
N ILE A 84 -1.27 -5.37 14.29
CA ILE A 84 -2.60 -5.53 13.70
C ILE A 84 -3.06 -6.95 14.07
N ALA A 85 -3.97 -7.06 15.02
CA ALA A 85 -4.42 -8.35 15.55
C ALA A 85 -5.96 -8.39 15.66
N PRO A 86 -6.68 -8.52 14.52
CA PRO A 86 -8.11 -8.75 14.56
C PRO A 86 -8.38 -10.14 15.16
N SER A 87 -9.42 -10.25 15.98
CA SER A 87 -9.84 -11.53 16.55
C SER A 87 -11.35 -11.66 16.51
N ARG A 88 -11.84 -12.90 16.38
CA ARG A 88 -13.24 -13.27 16.51
C ARG A 88 -13.39 -14.41 17.48
N VAL A 89 -14.44 -14.35 18.29
CA VAL A 89 -14.77 -15.41 19.23
C VAL A 89 -15.93 -16.22 18.66
N LEU A 90 -15.69 -17.50 18.39
CA LEU A 90 -16.73 -18.42 17.96
C LEU A 90 -17.50 -18.93 19.19
N THR A 91 -18.81 -18.67 19.24
CA THR A 91 -19.65 -19.11 20.37
C THR A 91 -20.46 -20.31 19.99
N MET A 92 -20.77 -21.18 21.02
CA MET A 92 -21.63 -22.35 20.83
C MET A 92 -23.04 -21.99 20.32
N ASP A 93 -23.52 -20.78 20.62
CA ASP A 93 -24.84 -20.35 20.17
C ASP A 93 -24.82 -19.99 18.66
N GLU A 94 -23.72 -19.58 18.12
CA GLU A 94 -23.54 -19.33 16.67
C GLU A 94 -23.53 -20.67 15.91
N LEU A 95 -22.90 -21.68 16.44
CA LEU A 95 -22.88 -23.03 15.84
C LEU A 95 -24.26 -23.67 15.75
N LYS A 96 -25.16 -23.36 16.70
CA LYS A 96 -26.53 -23.86 16.70
C LYS A 96 -27.46 -23.13 15.75
N LYS A 97 -27.11 -21.89 15.39
CA LYS A 97 -27.92 -21.08 14.47
C LYS A 97 -27.58 -21.41 13.02
N ARG A 98 -28.59 -21.45 12.19
CA ARG A 98 -28.42 -21.61 10.75
C ARG A 98 -27.61 -20.46 10.17
N GLY A 99 -26.55 -20.78 9.41
CA GLY A 99 -25.74 -19.79 8.72
C GLY A 99 -26.45 -19.17 7.52
N PHE A 100 -25.95 -18.02 7.07
CA PHE A 100 -26.41 -17.36 5.86
C PHE A 100 -26.16 -18.26 4.64
N GLY A 101 -27.16 -18.42 3.78
CA GLY A 101 -27.06 -19.26 2.58
C GLY A 101 -27.12 -20.77 2.82
N GLU A 102 -27.28 -21.24 4.07
CA GLU A 102 -27.45 -22.65 4.37
C GLU A 102 -28.83 -23.16 3.93
N ALA A 103 -28.88 -24.32 3.24
CA ALA A 103 -30.11 -24.95 2.81
C ALA A 103 -30.99 -25.34 4.01
N LEU A 104 -32.32 -25.24 3.87
CA LEU A 104 -33.26 -25.63 4.93
C LEU A 104 -33.21 -27.13 5.19
N TYR A 105 -33.10 -27.93 4.15
CA TYR A 105 -33.07 -29.39 4.21
C TYR A 105 -32.25 -29.96 3.03
N PRO A 106 -31.29 -30.87 3.25
CA PRO A 106 -30.72 -31.20 4.55
C PRO A 106 -29.83 -30.03 5.04
N GLY A 107 -29.90 -29.75 6.37
CA GLY A 107 -29.00 -28.77 7.00
C GLY A 107 -27.56 -29.31 7.07
N MET A 108 -26.60 -28.37 7.24
CA MET A 108 -25.21 -28.75 7.55
C MET A 108 -25.10 -29.39 8.93
N ASP A 109 -24.16 -30.31 9.06
CA ASP A 109 -23.74 -30.81 10.37
C ASP A 109 -23.03 -29.71 11.17
N GLU A 110 -23.05 -29.78 12.50
CA GLU A 110 -22.42 -28.78 13.38
C GLU A 110 -20.92 -28.61 13.09
N ALA A 111 -20.21 -29.70 12.80
CA ALA A 111 -18.81 -29.68 12.43
C ALA A 111 -18.54 -28.97 11.10
N GLN A 112 -19.38 -29.21 10.10
CA GLN A 112 -19.28 -28.53 8.80
C GLN A 112 -19.57 -27.04 8.93
N ARG A 113 -20.53 -26.68 9.80
CA ARG A 113 -20.85 -25.27 10.06
C ARG A 113 -19.72 -24.56 10.78
N ALA A 114 -19.07 -25.21 11.76
CA ALA A 114 -17.91 -24.69 12.45
C ALA A 114 -16.74 -24.43 11.49
N ALA A 115 -16.43 -25.40 10.63
CA ALA A 115 -15.36 -25.27 9.65
C ALA A 115 -15.63 -24.10 8.67
N ARG A 116 -16.88 -23.96 8.19
CA ARG A 116 -17.26 -22.87 7.31
C ARG A 116 -17.15 -21.50 7.98
N LEU A 117 -17.69 -21.37 9.20
CA LEU A 117 -17.61 -20.12 9.96
C LEU A 117 -16.16 -19.72 10.24
N LEU A 118 -15.33 -20.69 10.60
CA LEU A 118 -13.90 -20.45 10.81
C LEU A 118 -13.20 -19.96 9.55
N ALA A 119 -13.47 -20.59 8.40
CA ALA A 119 -12.90 -20.17 7.12
C ALA A 119 -13.38 -18.77 6.71
N ASP A 120 -14.67 -18.47 6.87
CA ASP A 120 -15.25 -17.16 6.58
C ASP A 120 -14.63 -16.06 7.49
N ASP A 121 -14.45 -16.39 8.79
CA ASP A 121 -13.84 -15.48 9.77
C ASP A 121 -12.36 -15.21 9.47
N MET A 122 -11.60 -16.23 9.15
CA MET A 122 -10.19 -16.08 8.77
C MET A 122 -10.04 -15.24 7.51
N ASN A 123 -10.86 -15.50 6.49
CA ASN A 123 -10.84 -14.70 5.27
C ASN A 123 -11.20 -13.22 5.54
N ASP A 124 -12.19 -12.94 6.38
CA ASP A 124 -12.53 -11.55 6.74
C ASP A 124 -11.39 -10.87 7.52
N MET A 125 -10.74 -11.59 8.44
CA MET A 125 -9.60 -11.06 9.19
C MET A 125 -8.40 -10.76 8.29
N GLU A 126 -8.05 -11.64 7.36
CA GLU A 126 -6.97 -11.40 6.39
C GLU A 126 -7.27 -10.23 5.46
N ASN A 127 -8.50 -10.12 4.97
CA ASN A 127 -8.90 -9.00 4.14
C ASN A 127 -8.83 -7.65 4.90
N ARG A 128 -9.15 -7.64 6.19
CA ARG A 128 -8.99 -6.45 7.05
C ARG A 128 -7.53 -6.06 7.23
N ILE A 129 -6.65 -7.03 7.44
CA ILE A 129 -5.20 -6.81 7.54
C ILE A 129 -4.68 -6.23 6.23
N ALA A 130 -4.99 -6.89 5.09
CA ALA A 130 -4.58 -6.42 3.77
C ALA A 130 -5.09 -5.02 3.46
N GLY A 131 -6.35 -4.70 3.82
CA GLY A 131 -6.92 -3.37 3.68
C GLY A 131 -6.20 -2.32 4.54
N THR A 132 -5.79 -2.68 5.77
CA THR A 132 -5.02 -1.77 6.64
C THR A 132 -3.63 -1.50 6.07
N GLU A 133 -2.94 -2.53 5.55
CA GLU A 133 -1.64 -2.38 4.90
C GLU A 133 -1.72 -1.50 3.66
N GLU A 134 -2.75 -1.69 2.84
CA GLU A 134 -3.01 -0.85 1.67
C GLU A 134 -3.28 0.60 2.08
N TRP A 135 -4.08 0.82 3.13
CA TRP A 135 -4.32 2.14 3.69
C TRP A 135 -3.03 2.81 4.17
N MET A 136 -2.16 2.07 4.88
CA MET A 136 -0.86 2.58 5.33
C MET A 136 0.01 3.00 4.15
N ALA A 137 0.07 2.19 3.10
CA ALA A 137 0.83 2.48 1.88
C ALA A 137 0.29 3.74 1.18
N ALA A 138 -1.03 3.82 0.98
CA ALA A 138 -1.68 4.97 0.36
C ALA A 138 -1.47 6.26 1.17
N GLN A 139 -1.70 6.22 2.50
CA GLN A 139 -1.49 7.38 3.38
C GLN A 139 -0.04 7.86 3.40
N THR A 140 0.89 6.93 3.38
CA THR A 140 2.32 7.25 3.32
C THR A 140 2.65 8.04 2.07
N MET A 141 2.14 7.66 0.93
CA MET A 141 2.36 8.37 -0.33
C MET A 141 1.68 9.75 -0.36
N ILE A 142 0.43 9.84 0.14
CA ILE A 142 -0.37 11.07 0.08
C ILE A 142 0.08 12.09 1.13
N SER A 143 0.39 11.60 2.35
CA SER A 143 0.59 12.46 3.54
C SER A 143 2.03 12.52 4.01
N ASN A 144 2.99 11.97 3.25
CA ASN A 144 4.40 11.90 3.64
C ASN A 144 4.63 11.06 4.91
N GLY A 145 3.79 10.09 5.12
CA GLY A 145 3.88 9.22 6.28
C GLY A 145 2.51 8.73 6.74
N CYS A 146 2.51 7.81 7.66
CA CYS A 146 1.32 7.22 8.24
C CYS A 146 1.29 7.44 9.75
N THR A 147 0.12 7.73 10.30
CA THR A 147 -0.12 7.78 11.75
C THR A 147 -0.94 6.56 12.14
N MET A 148 -0.32 5.64 12.85
CA MET A 148 -0.95 4.43 13.37
C MET A 148 -1.43 4.71 14.79
N GLN A 149 -2.74 4.68 15.01
CA GLN A 149 -3.35 4.88 16.32
C GLN A 149 -3.58 3.53 16.97
N GLU A 150 -2.91 3.26 18.07
CA GLU A 150 -3.16 2.05 18.86
C GLU A 150 -4.51 2.13 19.55
N MET A 151 -5.19 0.98 19.65
CA MET A 151 -6.43 0.81 20.42
C MET A 151 -6.18 -0.17 21.55
N ILE A 152 -6.55 0.22 22.78
CA ILE A 152 -6.32 -0.62 23.97
C ILE A 152 -7.46 -1.62 24.16
N ASP A 153 -8.71 -1.21 23.96
CA ASP A 153 -9.92 -2.00 24.21
C ASP A 153 -11.07 -1.70 23.23
N GLY A 154 -10.79 -1.53 21.96
CA GLY A 154 -11.80 -1.24 20.92
C GLY A 154 -12.50 0.14 21.04
N LYS A 155 -12.30 0.87 22.14
CA LYS A 155 -12.84 2.22 22.35
C LYS A 155 -11.79 3.22 22.84
N THR A 156 -10.85 2.78 23.65
CA THR A 156 -9.81 3.63 24.25
C THR A 156 -8.61 3.70 23.33
N LYS A 157 -8.24 4.92 22.90
CA LYS A 157 -7.07 5.16 22.08
C LYS A 157 -5.81 5.10 22.94
N GLY A 158 -4.83 4.34 22.50
CA GLY A 158 -3.50 4.25 23.09
C GLY A 158 -2.51 5.24 22.46
N ASP A 159 -1.26 4.84 22.37
CA ASP A 159 -0.20 5.65 21.82
C ASP A 159 -0.32 5.80 20.30
N LYS A 160 0.27 6.88 19.79
CA LYS A 160 0.35 7.13 18.35
C LYS A 160 1.74 6.83 17.85
N LYS A 161 1.85 5.89 16.91
CA LYS A 161 3.08 5.63 16.18
C LYS A 161 3.04 6.38 14.86
N ILE A 162 4.05 7.23 14.62
CA ILE A 162 4.10 8.06 13.42
C ILE A 162 5.33 7.68 12.61
N VAL A 163 5.11 7.27 11.37
CA VAL A 163 6.18 7.08 10.38
C VAL A 163 6.17 8.28 9.44
N ARG A 164 7.32 8.92 9.26
CA ARG A 164 7.50 10.04 8.32
C ARG A 164 8.71 9.78 7.45
N PHE A 165 8.59 10.10 6.16
CA PHE A 165 9.67 9.92 5.19
C PHE A 165 10.52 11.17 4.99
N TYR A 166 9.91 12.35 5.07
CA TYR A 166 10.58 13.62 4.83
C TYR A 166 10.23 14.61 5.93
N ASP A 167 11.20 15.42 6.34
CA ASP A 167 11.01 16.43 7.36
C ASP A 167 10.05 17.53 6.91
N ASN A 168 10.09 17.88 5.63
CA ASN A 168 9.28 18.93 5.07
C ASN A 168 8.36 18.41 3.95
N LYS A 169 7.06 18.34 4.23
CA LYS A 169 6.04 17.92 3.25
C LYS A 169 5.98 18.84 2.01
N SER A 170 6.24 20.14 2.17
CA SER A 170 6.15 21.11 1.08
C SER A 170 7.12 20.83 -0.07
N ASP A 171 8.25 20.17 0.23
CA ASP A 171 9.26 19.84 -0.78
C ASP A 171 8.78 18.79 -1.80
N HIS A 172 7.74 18.04 -1.47
CA HIS A 172 7.18 16.95 -2.29
C HIS A 172 5.75 17.23 -2.74
N THR A 173 5.23 18.43 -2.45
CA THR A 173 3.89 18.83 -2.84
C THR A 173 3.95 19.88 -3.94
N TYR A 174 3.30 19.59 -5.06
CA TYR A 174 3.09 20.56 -6.12
C TYR A 174 1.73 21.22 -5.94
N THR A 175 1.70 22.54 -5.89
CA THR A 175 0.44 23.30 -5.80
C THR A 175 0.11 23.86 -7.18
N VAL A 176 -1.01 23.43 -7.74
CA VAL A 176 -1.50 23.94 -9.02
C VAL A 176 -1.90 25.41 -8.88
N ALA A 177 -1.54 26.24 -9.86
CA ALA A 177 -1.92 27.65 -9.87
C ALA A 177 -3.41 27.85 -10.08
N LYS A 178 -4.02 26.98 -10.88
CA LYS A 178 -5.46 26.92 -11.14
C LYS A 178 -5.90 25.45 -11.21
N LYS A 179 -7.08 25.16 -10.69
CA LYS A 179 -7.64 23.81 -10.78
C LYS A 179 -7.90 23.45 -12.25
N TRP A 180 -7.76 22.18 -12.60
CA TRP A 180 -7.88 21.72 -13.97
C TRP A 180 -9.28 21.93 -14.56
N ASN A 181 -10.31 21.93 -13.73
CA ASN A 181 -11.70 22.24 -14.12
C ASN A 181 -12.00 23.73 -14.26
N GLU A 182 -11.05 24.63 -13.96
CA GLU A 182 -11.20 26.07 -14.09
C GLU A 182 -10.65 26.56 -15.44
N THR A 183 -11.20 27.67 -15.96
CA THR A 183 -10.72 28.27 -17.20
C THR A 183 -9.25 28.68 -17.08
N GLY A 184 -8.40 28.07 -17.89
CA GLY A 184 -6.94 28.28 -17.89
C GLY A 184 -6.16 27.35 -16.96
N GLY A 185 -6.77 26.30 -16.42
CA GLY A 185 -6.06 25.16 -15.86
C GLY A 185 -5.41 24.35 -16.99
N ASP A 186 -4.18 23.92 -16.80
CA ASP A 186 -3.41 23.13 -17.79
C ASP A 186 -2.74 21.94 -17.09
N PHE A 187 -3.41 20.79 -17.09
CA PHE A 187 -2.89 19.58 -16.46
C PHE A 187 -1.62 19.05 -17.13
N TRP A 188 -1.45 19.30 -18.46
CA TRP A 188 -0.23 18.90 -19.17
C TRP A 188 1.00 19.61 -18.65
N ALA A 189 0.88 20.93 -18.42
CA ALA A 189 1.96 21.75 -17.86
C ALA A 189 2.26 21.35 -16.41
N ASP A 190 1.21 21.13 -15.61
CA ASP A 190 1.34 20.76 -14.20
C ASP A 190 1.99 19.39 -14.01
N ILE A 191 1.54 18.35 -14.73
CA ILE A 191 2.16 17.02 -14.67
C ILE A 191 3.61 17.07 -15.13
N LYS A 192 3.90 17.79 -16.22
CA LYS A 192 5.27 18.00 -16.68
C LYS A 192 6.14 18.71 -15.63
N ALA A 193 5.59 19.67 -14.89
CA ALA A 193 6.30 20.33 -13.79
C ALA A 193 6.58 19.35 -12.64
N MET A 194 5.62 18.53 -12.26
CA MET A 194 5.83 17.47 -11.26
C MET A 194 6.91 16.46 -11.68
N CYS A 195 6.89 16.01 -12.94
CA CYS A 195 7.95 15.15 -13.48
C CYS A 195 9.34 15.81 -13.39
N ARG A 196 9.43 17.10 -13.70
CA ARG A 196 10.69 17.85 -13.58
C ARG A 196 11.16 17.98 -12.16
N MET A 197 10.26 18.17 -11.18
CA MET A 197 10.63 18.19 -9.75
C MET A 197 11.32 16.89 -9.34
N LEU A 198 10.79 15.74 -9.74
CA LEU A 198 11.42 14.44 -9.49
C LEU A 198 12.77 14.32 -10.22
N SER A 199 12.81 14.67 -11.50
CA SER A 199 14.03 14.62 -12.32
C SER A 199 15.15 15.49 -11.76
N TYR A 200 14.86 16.72 -11.30
CA TYR A 200 15.84 17.58 -10.64
C TYR A 200 16.43 16.97 -9.37
N ARG A 201 15.67 16.13 -8.68
CA ARG A 201 16.15 15.40 -7.51
C ARG A 201 16.83 14.07 -7.85
N GLY A 202 16.82 13.69 -9.14
CA GLY A 202 17.39 12.44 -9.63
C GLY A 202 16.50 11.23 -9.43
N LEU A 203 15.22 11.46 -9.18
CA LEU A 203 14.24 10.41 -9.01
C LEU A 203 13.52 10.16 -10.34
N PRO A 204 13.22 8.90 -10.67
CA PRO A 204 12.47 8.57 -11.87
C PRO A 204 11.00 8.97 -11.73
N ALA A 205 10.40 9.46 -12.81
CA ALA A 205 8.96 9.61 -12.95
C ALA A 205 8.48 8.56 -13.96
N LYS A 206 7.69 7.58 -13.53
CA LYS A 206 7.22 6.46 -14.36
C LYS A 206 5.73 6.26 -14.32
N ASP A 207 5.10 6.56 -13.19
CA ASP A 207 3.68 6.34 -12.96
C ASP A 207 2.99 7.65 -12.60
N LEU A 208 1.77 7.80 -13.12
CA LEU A 208 0.83 8.86 -12.79
C LEU A 208 -0.41 8.22 -12.19
N ILE A 209 -0.67 8.49 -10.93
CA ILE A 209 -1.86 8.04 -10.21
C ILE A 209 -2.85 9.19 -10.17
N LEU A 210 -4.06 8.92 -10.53
CA LEU A 210 -5.16 9.88 -10.60
C LEU A 210 -6.34 9.40 -9.75
N GLY A 211 -6.95 10.31 -9.02
CA GLY A 211 -8.29 10.08 -8.49
C GLY A 211 -9.33 10.12 -9.62
N THR A 212 -10.51 9.62 -9.37
CA THR A 212 -11.59 9.47 -10.36
C THR A 212 -11.93 10.77 -11.08
N ASP A 213 -12.13 11.86 -10.32
CA ASP A 213 -12.50 13.16 -10.90
C ASP A 213 -11.37 13.74 -11.77
N ALA A 214 -10.12 13.52 -11.36
CA ALA A 214 -8.96 13.95 -12.13
C ALA A 214 -8.78 13.13 -13.42
N ALA A 215 -9.07 11.82 -13.36
CA ALA A 215 -9.02 10.93 -14.51
C ALA A 215 -10.12 11.29 -15.53
N ASP A 216 -11.35 11.53 -15.09
CA ASP A 216 -12.47 11.93 -15.92
C ASP A 216 -12.19 13.26 -16.64
N TYR A 217 -11.54 14.20 -15.94
CA TYR A 217 -11.16 15.46 -16.54
C TYR A 217 -10.16 15.26 -17.69
N ILE A 218 -9.15 14.43 -17.52
CA ILE A 218 -8.15 14.14 -18.56
C ILE A 218 -8.81 13.48 -19.78
N LEU A 219 -9.75 12.56 -19.57
CA LEU A 219 -10.50 11.92 -20.65
C LEU A 219 -11.45 12.87 -21.39
N ALA A 220 -11.98 13.86 -20.67
CA ALA A 220 -12.87 14.86 -21.23
C ALA A 220 -12.14 15.99 -21.97
N ASP A 221 -10.85 16.20 -21.73
CA ASP A 221 -10.09 17.31 -22.29
C ASP A 221 -9.93 17.21 -23.81
N GLU A 222 -10.29 18.29 -24.51
CA GLU A 222 -10.26 18.34 -25.97
C GLU A 222 -8.84 18.24 -26.54
N LYS A 223 -7.86 18.84 -25.87
CA LYS A 223 -6.45 18.74 -26.31
C LYS A 223 -5.94 17.30 -26.25
N THR A 224 -6.31 16.59 -25.19
CA THR A 224 -5.97 15.17 -25.05
C THR A 224 -6.57 14.34 -26.16
N ARG A 225 -7.85 14.56 -26.47
CA ARG A 225 -8.55 13.88 -27.58
C ARG A 225 -7.89 14.21 -28.92
N GLN A 226 -7.61 15.48 -29.20
CA GLN A 226 -6.94 15.90 -30.43
C GLN A 226 -5.52 15.34 -30.58
N LEU A 227 -4.79 15.19 -29.50
CA LEU A 227 -3.45 14.59 -29.51
C LEU A 227 -3.50 13.09 -29.77
N LEU A 228 -4.53 12.41 -29.28
CA LEU A 228 -4.76 10.99 -29.50
C LEU A 228 -5.30 10.69 -30.90
N ASP A 229 -6.17 11.56 -31.42
CA ASP A 229 -6.78 11.43 -32.77
C ASP A 229 -5.80 11.74 -33.92
N LYS A 230 -4.75 12.51 -33.66
CA LYS A 230 -3.75 12.80 -34.68
C LYS A 230 -2.82 11.60 -34.91
N ASN A 231 -3.17 10.84 -35.91
CA ASN A 231 -2.39 9.74 -36.51
C ASN A 231 -1.08 10.24 -37.15
N SER A 232 -0.39 11.17 -36.54
CA SER A 232 0.82 11.81 -37.03
C SER A 232 2.03 11.26 -36.31
N GLY A 233 2.54 10.09 -36.69
CA GLY A 233 3.92 9.59 -36.48
C GLY A 233 4.65 9.83 -35.12
N ILE A 234 4.11 10.69 -34.28
CA ILE A 234 4.60 11.02 -32.95
C ILE A 234 3.69 10.27 -31.98
N ILE A 235 4.22 9.28 -31.31
CA ILE A 235 3.51 8.55 -30.25
C ILE A 235 3.36 9.50 -29.05
N VAL A 236 2.22 10.14 -28.95
CA VAL A 236 1.88 10.99 -27.79
C VAL A 236 1.39 10.10 -26.62
N GLY A 237 0.90 8.91 -26.93
CA GLY A 237 0.44 7.94 -25.94
C GLY A 237 -0.66 7.07 -26.53
N GLU A 238 -1.03 6.06 -25.79
CA GLU A 238 -2.13 5.16 -26.08
C GLU A 238 -3.01 5.04 -24.84
N ILE A 239 -4.28 5.39 -24.98
CA ILE A 239 -5.28 5.13 -23.93
C ILE A 239 -5.93 3.80 -24.24
N ARG A 240 -5.53 2.78 -23.48
CA ARG A 240 -6.19 1.47 -23.43
C ARG A 240 -6.58 1.22 -22.00
N GLN A 241 -7.83 1.41 -21.70
CA GLN A 241 -8.35 1.05 -20.37
C GLN A 241 -8.29 -0.47 -20.22
N GLN A 242 -7.54 -0.92 -19.23
CA GLN A 242 -7.45 -2.32 -18.86
C GLN A 242 -7.76 -2.46 -17.37
N LEU A 243 -8.62 -3.41 -17.05
CA LEU A 243 -8.82 -3.83 -15.68
C LEU A 243 -7.50 -4.43 -15.18
N THR A 244 -7.04 -3.95 -14.06
CA THR A 244 -5.88 -4.51 -13.39
C THR A 244 -6.32 -5.69 -12.52
N GLN A 245 -5.37 -6.41 -11.93
CA GLN A 245 -5.66 -7.45 -10.94
C GLN A 245 -6.08 -6.85 -9.58
N TYR A 246 -6.11 -5.52 -9.47
CA TYR A 246 -6.46 -4.78 -8.26
C TYR A 246 -7.88 -4.24 -8.37
N ASP A 247 -8.66 -4.41 -7.33
CA ASP A 247 -10.02 -3.90 -7.26
C ASP A 247 -10.02 -2.37 -7.25
N GLY A 248 -10.92 -1.75 -8.02
CA GLY A 248 -11.04 -0.29 -8.07
C GLY A 248 -9.88 0.44 -8.76
N VAL A 249 -8.94 -0.27 -9.39
CA VAL A 249 -7.82 0.35 -10.11
C VAL A 249 -7.88 0.02 -11.59
N VAL A 250 -7.86 1.05 -12.41
CA VAL A 250 -7.90 0.93 -13.88
C VAL A 250 -6.60 1.48 -14.46
N PHE A 251 -5.93 0.68 -15.25
CA PHE A 251 -4.83 1.18 -16.08
C PHE A 251 -5.41 1.88 -17.31
N MET A 252 -5.17 3.17 -17.40
CA MET A 252 -5.71 4.00 -18.51
C MET A 252 -4.84 3.96 -19.76
N GLY A 253 -3.56 3.66 -19.62
CA GLY A 253 -2.61 3.63 -20.73
C GLY A 253 -1.29 4.34 -20.40
N VAL A 254 -0.55 4.68 -21.45
CA VAL A 254 0.73 5.37 -21.34
C VAL A 254 0.66 6.72 -22.04
N LEU A 255 0.97 7.79 -21.34
CA LEU A 255 0.98 9.15 -21.89
C LEU A 255 2.38 9.76 -21.82
N ASN A 256 2.72 10.58 -22.84
CA ASN A 256 3.99 11.29 -22.92
C ASN A 256 3.81 12.77 -22.57
N PHE A 257 4.30 13.18 -21.42
CA PHE A 257 4.26 14.54 -20.94
C PHE A 257 5.57 15.30 -21.27
N GLY A 258 5.80 15.54 -22.54
CA GLY A 258 6.97 16.31 -23.01
C GLY A 258 8.32 15.62 -22.73
N GLY A 259 8.39 14.33 -23.04
CA GLY A 259 9.58 13.49 -22.87
C GLY A 259 9.52 12.54 -21.66
N PHE A 260 8.52 12.68 -20.80
CA PHE A 260 8.27 11.75 -19.69
C PHE A 260 7.14 10.79 -20.07
N MET A 261 7.48 9.52 -20.26
CA MET A 261 6.51 8.46 -20.51
C MET A 261 5.97 7.95 -19.16
N LEU A 262 4.69 8.16 -18.89
CA LEU A 262 4.04 7.78 -17.64
C LEU A 262 2.97 6.72 -17.91
N ASN A 263 2.96 5.67 -17.09
CA ASN A 263 1.82 4.78 -16.95
C ASN A 263 0.74 5.49 -16.15
N VAL A 264 -0.46 5.57 -16.66
CA VAL A 264 -1.56 6.30 -16.03
C VAL A 264 -2.53 5.32 -15.39
N PHE A 265 -2.76 5.49 -14.10
CA PHE A 265 -3.70 4.69 -13.31
C PHE A 265 -4.79 5.59 -12.74
N SER A 266 -6.03 5.13 -12.81
CA SER A 266 -7.16 5.72 -12.09
C SER A 266 -7.50 4.85 -10.90
N VAL A 267 -7.65 5.44 -9.72
CA VAL A 267 -7.93 4.73 -8.47
C VAL A 267 -9.27 5.19 -7.92
N ASP A 268 -10.19 4.24 -7.75
CA ASP A 268 -11.54 4.41 -7.16
C ASP A 268 -11.77 3.44 -6.00
N GLU A 269 -10.72 2.90 -5.43
CA GLU A 269 -10.83 1.97 -4.31
C GLU A 269 -11.25 2.71 -3.05
N THR A 270 -12.18 2.10 -2.28
CA THR A 270 -12.75 2.66 -1.06
C THR A 270 -12.61 1.69 0.11
N TYR A 271 -12.60 2.24 1.32
CA TYR A 271 -12.63 1.49 2.58
C TYR A 271 -13.64 2.10 3.53
N GLU A 272 -14.06 1.33 4.53
CA GLU A 272 -14.86 1.84 5.65
C GLU A 272 -13.95 2.17 6.83
N ASP A 273 -14.13 3.37 7.39
CA ASP A 273 -13.42 3.78 8.59
C ASP A 273 -14.02 3.16 9.87
N GLU A 274 -13.41 3.42 11.02
CA GLU A 274 -13.88 2.93 12.33
C GLU A 274 -15.33 3.33 12.66
N ASN A 275 -15.87 4.35 12.00
CA ASN A 275 -17.23 4.85 12.20
C ASN A 275 -18.22 4.30 11.16
N GLY A 276 -17.78 3.42 10.28
CA GLY A 276 -18.59 2.89 9.17
C GLY A 276 -18.80 3.89 8.03
N GLN A 277 -17.96 4.92 7.93
CA GLN A 277 -18.00 5.87 6.82
C GLN A 277 -17.10 5.41 5.69
N VAL A 278 -17.62 5.45 4.47
CA VAL A 278 -16.86 5.10 3.27
C VAL A 278 -15.90 6.23 2.91
N ALA A 279 -14.63 5.93 2.85
CA ALA A 279 -13.57 6.84 2.43
C ALA A 279 -12.79 6.24 1.26
N SER A 280 -12.20 7.08 0.42
CA SER A 280 -11.36 6.63 -0.69
C SER A 280 -9.90 6.48 -0.23
N PHE A 281 -9.21 5.44 -0.67
CA PHE A 281 -7.77 5.28 -0.43
C PHE A 281 -6.96 6.43 -1.05
N PHE A 282 -7.39 6.90 -2.21
CA PHE A 282 -6.78 8.03 -2.88
C PHE A 282 -7.80 9.16 -3.10
N PRO A 283 -7.45 10.44 -2.82
CA PRO A 283 -8.39 11.55 -2.99
C PRO A 283 -8.85 11.70 -4.44
N LYS A 284 -10.14 11.82 -4.67
CA LYS A 284 -10.75 11.85 -6.02
C LYS A 284 -10.22 12.94 -6.93
N THR A 285 -9.84 14.08 -6.37
CA THR A 285 -9.33 15.25 -7.11
C THR A 285 -7.81 15.36 -7.14
N ALA A 286 -7.10 14.36 -6.59
CA ALA A 286 -5.65 14.39 -6.52
C ALA A 286 -4.99 13.73 -7.73
N ALA A 287 -3.75 14.16 -7.99
CA ALA A 287 -2.85 13.53 -8.94
C ALA A 287 -1.47 13.36 -8.29
N MET A 288 -0.81 12.26 -8.56
CA MET A 288 0.51 11.95 -8.02
C MET A 288 1.40 11.37 -9.11
N VAL A 289 2.63 11.89 -9.20
CA VAL A 289 3.67 11.33 -10.05
C VAL A 289 4.68 10.60 -9.18
N THR A 290 4.95 9.35 -9.49
CA THR A 290 5.81 8.48 -8.70
C THR A 290 6.54 7.45 -9.59
N ALA A 291 7.22 6.51 -8.96
CA ALA A 291 7.80 5.34 -9.62
C ALA A 291 7.50 4.07 -8.82
N PRO A 292 7.41 2.90 -9.45
CA PRO A 292 7.30 1.63 -8.74
C PRO A 292 8.52 1.40 -7.85
N ASP A 293 8.37 0.54 -6.85
CA ASP A 293 9.43 0.13 -5.90
C ASP A 293 10.09 1.33 -5.20
N CYS A 294 9.30 2.33 -4.79
CA CYS A 294 9.83 3.54 -4.16
C CYS A 294 10.00 3.42 -2.64
N GLY A 295 9.48 2.38 -2.04
CA GLY A 295 9.57 2.08 -0.61
C GLY A 295 9.52 0.59 -0.33
N HIS A 296 9.57 0.21 0.95
CA HIS A 296 9.43 -1.16 1.41
C HIS A 296 8.45 -1.23 2.58
N MET A 297 7.61 -2.25 2.58
CA MET A 297 6.79 -2.59 3.74
C MET A 297 7.60 -3.52 4.63
N MET A 298 7.95 -3.04 5.82
CA MET A 298 8.78 -3.77 6.78
C MET A 298 7.90 -4.44 7.83
N TYR A 299 8.28 -5.64 8.23
CA TYR A 299 7.55 -6.45 9.17
C TYR A 299 8.42 -6.91 10.35
N GLY A 300 7.93 -6.81 11.60
CA GLY A 300 8.56 -7.36 12.79
C GLY A 300 8.10 -8.81 13.02
N SER A 301 8.97 -9.75 13.31
CA SER A 301 8.57 -11.11 13.61
C SER A 301 7.96 -11.20 15.01
N ILE A 302 6.91 -11.99 15.16
CA ILE A 302 6.27 -12.28 16.45
C ILE A 302 6.78 -13.63 16.94
N THR A 303 7.30 -13.67 18.17
CA THR A 303 7.70 -14.90 18.83
C THR A 303 6.63 -15.30 19.83
N GLN A 304 6.00 -16.44 19.64
CA GLN A 304 5.03 -17.01 20.56
C GLN A 304 5.58 -18.28 21.22
N MET A 305 5.19 -18.48 22.48
CA MET A 305 5.53 -19.70 23.20
C MET A 305 4.39 -20.70 22.99
N ASP A 306 4.71 -21.86 22.44
CA ASP A 306 3.74 -22.93 22.24
C ASP A 306 3.22 -23.45 23.59
N TYR A 307 1.92 -23.75 23.63
CA TYR A 307 1.23 -24.22 24.83
C TYR A 307 1.87 -25.51 25.37
N GLY A 308 2.54 -25.41 26.52
CA GLY A 308 3.07 -26.55 27.27
C GLY A 308 4.45 -27.05 26.86
N GLN A 309 5.13 -26.41 25.92
CA GLN A 309 6.53 -26.66 25.56
C GLN A 309 7.37 -25.39 25.69
N ILE A 310 8.68 -25.57 25.98
CA ILE A 310 9.64 -24.46 26.07
C ILE A 310 10.16 -24.10 24.66
N ASP A 311 9.45 -24.42 23.61
CA ASP A 311 9.80 -24.06 22.26
C ASP A 311 9.15 -22.74 21.84
N TYR A 312 9.97 -21.85 21.31
CA TYR A 312 9.53 -20.57 20.77
C TYR A 312 9.37 -20.71 19.26
N THR A 313 8.14 -20.58 18.78
CA THR A 313 7.89 -20.50 17.35
C THR A 313 7.94 -19.03 16.92
N THR A 314 8.87 -18.71 16.05
CA THR A 314 8.99 -17.36 15.46
C THR A 314 8.23 -17.33 14.14
N TYR A 315 7.13 -16.61 14.10
CA TYR A 315 6.38 -16.38 12.88
C TYR A 315 6.97 -15.19 12.15
N ALA A 316 7.51 -15.44 10.96
CA ALA A 316 8.11 -14.41 10.10
C ALA A 316 7.04 -13.60 9.32
N GLU A 317 5.78 -14.00 9.41
CA GLU A 317 4.69 -13.35 8.69
C GLU A 317 3.84 -12.55 9.65
N ILE A 318 3.89 -11.25 9.46
CA ILE A 318 3.16 -10.30 10.26
C ILE A 318 1.83 -10.01 9.63
N GLY A 319 0.90 -9.72 10.52
CA GLY A 319 -0.45 -9.38 10.17
C GLY A 319 -1.36 -10.56 9.95
N ARG A 320 -0.88 -11.81 10.12
CA ARG A 320 -1.80 -12.95 10.18
C ARG A 320 -2.38 -13.07 11.58
N ALA A 321 -3.70 -13.00 11.65
CA ALA A 321 -4.43 -13.14 12.89
C ALA A 321 -4.18 -14.53 13.47
N HIS A 322 -3.78 -14.59 14.73
CA HIS A 322 -3.85 -15.80 15.51
C HIS A 322 -5.21 -15.85 16.20
N VAL A 323 -5.92 -16.93 15.98
CA VAL A 323 -7.20 -17.22 16.64
C VAL A 323 -6.94 -17.89 17.98
#